data_a75e715c6963fe795a6f4311aedb251b
#
_entry.id   a75e715c6963fe795a6f4311aedb251b
#
_cell.length_a   1.000
_cell.length_b   1.000
_cell.length_c   1.000
_cell.angle_alpha   90.00
_cell.angle_beta   90.00
_cell.angle_gamma   90.00
#
_symmetry.space_group_name_H-M   'P 1'
#
loop_
_entity.id
_entity.type
_entity.pdbx_description
1 polymer ?
#
loop_
_entity_poly.entity_id
_entity_poly.type
_entity_poly.pdbx_seq_one_letter_code
_entity_poly.pdbx_strand_id
1 'polypeptide(L)'
;MAVWVHNQLLFPLNKVGPLPNQELPPEIISDFEEARGIVTASPRGAAALLRLSIQKLCKHLGESGKNIDGDIASLVKKGLNPTIQQALDIVRVIGNEAVHPGAMDLRDDRDIALHLFELVNGIADQMISHPKKVTELYAKLPEAKRKAIAARDRKT
;
A
#
# COMPACT_ATOMS: atom_id res chain seq x y z
N MET A 1 -15.69 17.31 -21.70
CA MET A 1 -15.64 18.76 -21.34
C MET A 1 -14.58 18.96 -20.28
N ALA A 2 -13.66 19.89 -20.44
CA ALA A 2 -12.68 20.27 -19.43
C ALA A 2 -13.08 21.61 -18.81
N VAL A 3 -12.99 21.71 -17.49
CA VAL A 3 -13.29 22.96 -16.74
C VAL A 3 -11.99 23.51 -16.17
N TRP A 4 -11.66 24.72 -16.56
CA TRP A 4 -10.46 25.45 -16.13
C TRP A 4 -10.86 26.71 -15.35
N VAL A 5 -10.22 26.96 -14.23
CA VAL A 5 -10.37 28.21 -13.45
C VAL A 5 -8.97 28.69 -13.07
N HIS A 6 -8.68 29.97 -13.36
CA HIS A 6 -7.37 30.57 -13.08
C HIS A 6 -6.18 29.72 -13.54
N ASN A 7 -6.28 29.16 -14.74
CA ASN A 7 -5.27 28.27 -15.33
C ASN A 7 -5.07 26.92 -14.59
N GLN A 8 -6.02 26.55 -13.73
CA GLN A 8 -6.08 25.22 -13.09
C GLN A 8 -7.18 24.37 -13.70
N LEU A 9 -6.85 23.14 -14.05
CA LEU A 9 -7.83 22.15 -14.52
C LEU A 9 -8.64 21.66 -13.32
N LEU A 10 -9.92 21.97 -13.29
CA LEU A 10 -10.84 21.49 -12.25
C LEU A 10 -11.55 20.19 -12.63
N PHE A 11 -11.71 19.93 -13.93
CA PHE A 11 -12.36 18.72 -14.41
C PHE A 11 -11.88 18.38 -15.83
N PRO A 12 -11.58 17.11 -16.14
CA PRO A 12 -11.47 15.99 -15.17
C PRO A 12 -10.31 16.19 -14.21
N LEU A 13 -10.41 15.62 -13.02
CA LEU A 13 -9.31 15.61 -12.04
C LEU A 13 -8.10 14.90 -12.66
N ASN A 14 -6.96 15.57 -12.64
CA ASN A 14 -5.70 14.99 -13.12
C ASN A 14 -5.14 14.07 -12.04
N LYS A 15 -5.41 12.77 -12.14
CA LYS A 15 -4.89 11.78 -11.21
C LYS A 15 -3.43 11.46 -11.52
N VAL A 16 -2.60 11.47 -10.51
CA VAL A 16 -1.16 11.21 -10.57
C VAL A 16 -0.79 10.03 -9.68
N GLY A 17 0.23 9.29 -10.05
CA GLY A 17 0.69 8.11 -9.33
C GLY A 17 0.23 6.80 -9.97
N PRO A 18 0.71 5.66 -9.46
CA PRO A 18 0.35 4.35 -9.99
C PRO A 18 -1.13 4.06 -9.81
N LEU A 19 -1.64 3.10 -10.59
CA LEU A 19 -2.97 2.56 -10.37
C LEU A 19 -2.99 1.69 -9.11
N PRO A 20 -4.10 1.65 -8.36
CA PRO A 20 -4.21 0.76 -7.22
C PRO A 20 -4.25 -0.70 -7.64
N ASN A 21 -3.67 -1.58 -6.83
CA ASN A 21 -3.87 -3.01 -6.97
C ASN A 21 -5.37 -3.31 -6.89
N GLN A 22 -5.89 -4.01 -7.90
CA GLN A 22 -7.34 -4.25 -8.05
C GLN A 22 -7.89 -5.26 -7.03
N GLU A 23 -7.05 -5.96 -6.32
CA GLU A 23 -7.45 -6.90 -5.27
C GLU A 23 -7.51 -6.25 -3.88
N LEU A 24 -7.18 -4.97 -3.78
CA LEU A 24 -7.45 -4.19 -2.58
C LEU A 24 -8.96 -4.10 -2.30
N PRO A 25 -9.38 -4.08 -1.03
CA PRO A 25 -10.76 -3.79 -0.68
C PRO A 25 -11.26 -2.48 -1.30
N PRO A 26 -12.55 -2.41 -1.70
CA PRO A 26 -13.10 -1.22 -2.37
C PRO A 26 -12.89 0.09 -1.60
N GLU A 27 -12.98 0.07 -0.28
CA GLU A 27 -12.77 1.24 0.56
C GLU A 27 -11.31 1.75 0.49
N ILE A 28 -10.33 0.84 0.37
CA ILE A 28 -8.93 1.20 0.23
C ILE A 28 -8.66 1.73 -1.18
N ILE A 29 -9.25 1.12 -2.20
CA ILE A 29 -9.19 1.64 -3.58
C ILE A 29 -9.74 3.06 -3.64
N SER A 30 -10.85 3.35 -2.95
CA SER A 30 -11.45 4.68 -2.89
C SER A 30 -10.48 5.70 -2.28
N ASP A 31 -9.89 5.41 -1.12
CA ASP A 31 -8.90 6.29 -0.48
C ASP A 31 -7.65 6.49 -1.36
N PHE A 32 -7.19 5.43 -2.00
CA PHE A 32 -6.05 5.46 -2.93
C PHE A 32 -6.34 6.36 -4.14
N GLU A 33 -7.50 6.23 -4.74
CA GLU A 33 -7.91 7.03 -5.89
C GLU A 33 -8.12 8.50 -5.52
N GLU A 34 -8.65 8.79 -4.33
CA GLU A 34 -8.73 10.16 -3.81
C GLU A 34 -7.33 10.76 -3.63
N ALA A 35 -6.40 10.01 -3.04
CA ALA A 35 -5.02 10.43 -2.90
C ALA A 35 -4.38 10.75 -4.27
N ARG A 36 -4.63 9.96 -5.30
CA ARG A 36 -4.16 10.24 -6.67
C ARG A 36 -4.71 11.56 -7.23
N GLY A 37 -5.94 11.89 -6.88
CA GLY A 37 -6.56 13.15 -7.30
C GLY A 37 -6.00 14.39 -6.64
N ILE A 38 -5.48 14.27 -5.41
CA ILE A 38 -5.04 15.44 -4.63
C ILE A 38 -3.52 15.55 -4.46
N VAL A 39 -2.73 14.54 -4.82
CA VAL A 39 -1.29 14.49 -4.51
C VAL A 39 -0.51 15.68 -5.04
N THR A 40 -0.89 16.24 -6.19
CA THR A 40 -0.23 17.42 -6.76
C THR A 40 -0.56 18.70 -5.99
N ALA A 41 -1.83 18.85 -5.59
CA ALA A 41 -2.30 20.03 -4.86
C ALA A 41 -1.97 19.94 -3.35
N SER A 42 -1.99 18.75 -2.79
CA SER A 42 -1.74 18.49 -1.36
C SER A 42 -1.01 17.16 -1.16
N PRO A 43 0.32 17.11 -1.32
CA PRO A 43 1.10 15.90 -1.02
C PRO A 43 0.86 15.39 0.41
N ARG A 44 0.73 16.30 1.37
CA ARG A 44 0.40 16.01 2.77
C ARG A 44 -0.95 15.30 2.91
N GLY A 45 -1.98 15.80 2.22
CA GLY A 45 -3.31 15.19 2.24
C GLY A 45 -3.29 13.79 1.62
N ALA A 46 -2.60 13.62 0.50
CA ALA A 46 -2.40 12.32 -0.13
C ALA A 46 -1.65 11.36 0.80
N ALA A 47 -0.58 11.80 1.44
CA ALA A 47 0.18 10.99 2.40
C ALA A 47 -0.69 10.52 3.58
N ALA A 48 -1.56 11.40 4.11
CA ALA A 48 -2.50 11.04 5.17
C ALA A 48 -3.49 9.96 4.73
N LEU A 49 -4.07 10.08 3.53
CA LEU A 49 -4.96 9.06 2.97
C LEU A 49 -4.25 7.73 2.74
N LEU A 50 -3.02 7.75 2.25
CA LEU A 50 -2.25 6.53 2.00
C LEU A 50 -1.82 5.84 3.30
N ARG A 51 -1.50 6.60 4.34
CA ARG A 51 -1.26 6.02 5.68
C ARG A 51 -2.52 5.36 6.23
N LEU A 52 -3.68 6.00 6.05
CA LEU A 52 -4.97 5.39 6.39
C LEU A 52 -5.22 4.11 5.60
N SER A 53 -4.88 4.10 4.31
CA SER A 53 -4.96 2.92 3.45
C SER A 53 -4.09 1.78 3.97
N ILE A 54 -2.85 2.06 4.39
CA ILE A 54 -1.95 1.05 4.99
C ILE A 54 -2.56 0.50 6.29
N GLN A 55 -3.11 1.34 7.13
CA GLN A 55 -3.75 0.94 8.39
C GLN A 55 -4.96 0.03 8.14
N LYS A 56 -5.83 0.39 7.20
CA LYS A 56 -6.96 -0.44 6.78
C LYS A 56 -6.50 -1.77 6.16
N LEU A 57 -5.43 -1.73 5.36
CA LEU A 57 -4.86 -2.92 4.75
C LEU A 57 -4.29 -3.89 5.80
N CYS A 58 -3.56 -3.39 6.79
CA CYS A 58 -3.09 -4.20 7.93
C CYS A 58 -4.26 -4.89 8.63
N LYS A 59 -5.34 -4.16 8.90
CA LYS A 59 -6.55 -4.73 9.49
C LYS A 59 -7.20 -5.79 8.59
N HIS A 60 -7.26 -5.55 7.30
CA HIS A 60 -7.75 -6.53 6.32
C HIS A 60 -6.91 -7.81 6.31
N LEU A 61 -5.62 -7.70 6.52
CA LEU A 61 -4.67 -8.83 6.60
C LEU A 61 -4.67 -9.53 7.96
N GLY A 62 -5.55 -9.15 8.88
CA GLY A 62 -5.72 -9.81 10.18
C GLY A 62 -4.92 -9.19 11.32
N GLU A 63 -4.29 -8.04 11.10
CA GLU A 63 -3.59 -7.29 12.14
C GLU A 63 -4.54 -6.34 12.90
N SER A 64 -4.04 -5.65 13.93
CA SER A 64 -4.88 -4.80 14.79
C SER A 64 -5.48 -3.59 14.06
N GLY A 65 -4.76 -3.03 13.10
CA GLY A 65 -5.10 -1.77 12.43
C GLY A 65 -4.98 -0.54 13.34
N LYS A 66 -4.34 -0.68 14.50
CA LYS A 66 -4.20 0.41 15.49
C LYS A 66 -2.78 0.97 15.58
N ASN A 67 -1.80 0.13 15.28
CA ASN A 67 -0.38 0.48 15.31
C ASN A 67 0.30 -0.04 14.05
N ILE A 68 0.53 0.85 13.09
CA ILE A 68 1.12 0.50 11.79
C ILE A 68 2.47 -0.20 11.98
N ASP A 69 3.34 0.31 12.84
CA ASP A 69 4.68 -0.26 13.05
C ASP A 69 4.62 -1.71 13.56
N GLY A 70 3.80 -1.93 14.58
CA GLY A 70 3.60 -3.27 15.15
C GLY A 70 2.92 -4.22 14.16
N ASP A 71 1.93 -3.74 13.43
CA ASP A 71 1.20 -4.51 12.42
C ASP A 71 2.12 -4.94 11.28
N ILE A 72 2.97 -4.03 10.78
CA ILE A 72 3.93 -4.35 9.71
C ILE A 72 5.03 -5.30 10.22
N ALA A 73 5.54 -5.11 11.43
CA ALA A 73 6.48 -6.05 12.02
C ALA A 73 5.89 -7.48 12.13
N SER A 74 4.61 -7.58 12.46
CA SER A 74 3.87 -8.85 12.46
C SER A 74 3.76 -9.44 11.04
N LEU A 75 3.41 -8.62 10.05
CA LEU A 75 3.33 -9.06 8.65
C LEU A 75 4.69 -9.50 8.10
N VAL A 76 5.79 -8.86 8.49
CA VAL A 76 7.16 -9.27 8.13
C VAL A 76 7.45 -10.67 8.67
N LYS A 77 7.06 -10.98 9.90
CA LYS A 77 7.17 -12.34 10.46
C LYS A 77 6.33 -13.37 9.69
N LYS A 78 5.27 -12.92 9.02
CA LYS A 78 4.38 -13.76 8.19
C LYS A 78 4.82 -13.83 6.72
N GLY A 79 5.94 -13.21 6.34
CA GLY A 79 6.52 -13.31 5.01
C GLY A 79 6.56 -12.01 4.19
N LEU A 80 6.08 -10.88 4.73
CA LEU A 80 6.24 -9.59 4.06
C LEU A 80 7.72 -9.21 3.99
N ASN A 81 8.15 -8.65 2.86
CA ASN A 81 9.53 -8.26 2.65
C ASN A 81 9.96 -7.20 3.69
N PRO A 82 11.06 -7.43 4.43
CA PRO A 82 11.57 -6.48 5.44
C PRO A 82 11.86 -5.07 4.91
N THR A 83 12.14 -4.91 3.61
CA THR A 83 12.34 -3.58 3.00
C THR A 83 11.12 -2.69 3.09
N ILE A 84 9.92 -3.27 3.16
CA ILE A 84 8.67 -2.53 3.39
C ILE A 84 8.65 -1.91 4.79
N GLN A 85 9.18 -2.61 5.79
CA GLN A 85 9.33 -2.06 7.13
C GLN A 85 10.26 -0.83 7.13
N GLN A 86 11.40 -0.91 6.45
CA GLN A 86 12.32 0.21 6.30
C GLN A 86 11.67 1.41 5.61
N ALA A 87 10.90 1.17 4.55
CA ALA A 87 10.16 2.23 3.84
C ALA A 87 9.12 2.90 4.75
N LEU A 88 8.47 2.15 5.63
CA LEU A 88 7.54 2.69 6.62
C LEU A 88 8.24 3.47 7.72
N ASP A 89 9.42 3.05 8.14
CA ASP A 89 10.23 3.81 9.11
C ASP A 89 10.55 5.21 8.58
N ILE A 90 10.88 5.33 7.30
CA ILE A 90 11.08 6.63 6.63
C ILE A 90 9.81 7.48 6.76
N VAL A 91 8.66 6.92 6.45
CA VAL A 91 7.36 7.60 6.53
C VAL A 91 7.01 8.02 7.97
N ARG A 92 7.35 7.18 8.94
CA ARG A 92 7.13 7.46 10.36
C ARG A 92 7.98 8.64 10.83
N VAL A 93 9.26 8.63 10.53
CA VAL A 93 10.19 9.71 10.89
C VAL A 93 9.69 11.04 10.30
N ILE A 94 9.34 11.04 9.02
CA ILE A 94 8.79 12.20 8.32
C ILE A 94 7.49 12.68 8.97
N GLY A 95 6.59 11.77 9.38
CA GLY A 95 5.33 12.12 10.03
C GLY A 95 5.50 12.70 11.43
N ASN A 96 6.56 12.32 12.15
CA ASN A 96 6.82 12.75 13.52
C ASN A 96 7.65 14.03 13.61
N GLU A 97 8.49 14.32 12.63
CA GLU A 97 9.35 15.52 12.63
C GLU A 97 8.61 16.82 12.29
N ALA A 98 7.36 16.75 12.02
CA ALA A 98 6.52 17.87 11.61
C ALA A 98 6.29 18.95 12.69
N VAL A 99 6.89 18.82 13.85
CA VAL A 99 6.62 19.69 15.02
C VAL A 99 7.75 20.71 15.27
N HIS A 100 8.83 20.69 14.49
CA HIS A 100 9.93 21.62 14.70
C HIS A 100 9.82 22.82 13.74
N PRO A 101 9.57 24.05 14.28
CA PRO A 101 9.58 25.25 13.47
C PRO A 101 10.95 25.44 12.79
N GLY A 102 10.94 25.57 11.44
CA GLY A 102 12.16 25.77 10.65
C GLY A 102 12.77 24.52 10.02
N ALA A 103 12.26 23.32 10.31
CA ALA A 103 12.59 22.10 9.56
C ALA A 103 11.79 22.06 8.25
N MET A 104 12.40 21.50 7.19
CA MET A 104 11.71 21.24 5.93
C MET A 104 10.52 20.33 6.20
N ASP A 105 9.32 20.73 5.78
CA ASP A 105 8.12 19.90 5.93
C ASP A 105 8.12 18.77 4.90
N LEU A 106 8.78 17.68 5.24
CA LEU A 106 8.88 16.50 4.39
C LEU A 106 7.52 15.83 4.11
N ARG A 107 6.48 16.17 4.90
CA ARG A 107 5.12 15.69 4.65
C ARG A 107 4.48 16.32 3.41
N ASP A 108 4.96 17.48 2.99
CA ASP A 108 4.50 18.16 1.79
C ASP A 108 5.36 17.84 0.56
N ASP A 109 6.16 16.79 0.68
CA ASP A 109 7.00 16.28 -0.41
C ASP A 109 6.19 15.31 -1.28
N ARG A 110 6.03 15.69 -2.56
CA ARG A 110 5.32 14.88 -3.54
C ARG A 110 5.99 13.51 -3.78
N ASP A 111 7.31 13.46 -3.81
CA ASP A 111 8.05 12.23 -4.07
C ASP A 111 7.82 11.20 -2.94
N ILE A 112 7.76 11.68 -1.71
CA ILE A 112 7.43 10.83 -0.55
C ILE A 112 6.00 10.31 -0.65
N ALA A 113 5.05 11.16 -1.02
CA ALA A 113 3.68 10.72 -1.25
C ALA A 113 3.59 9.68 -2.36
N LEU A 114 4.36 9.83 -3.45
CA LEU A 114 4.42 8.86 -4.53
C LEU A 114 4.98 7.50 -4.08
N HIS A 115 6.00 7.49 -3.20
CA HIS A 115 6.50 6.25 -2.59
C HIS A 115 5.48 5.53 -1.72
N LEU A 116 4.57 6.27 -1.07
CA LEU A 116 3.48 5.66 -0.29
C LEU A 116 2.47 4.90 -1.16
N PHE A 117 2.18 5.38 -2.36
CA PHE A 117 1.37 4.63 -3.33
C PHE A 117 2.00 3.27 -3.65
N GLU A 118 3.31 3.27 -3.94
CA GLU A 118 4.05 2.04 -4.23
C GLU A 118 4.06 1.10 -3.03
N LEU A 119 4.14 1.65 -1.83
CA LEU A 119 4.14 0.87 -0.59
C LEU A 119 2.80 0.15 -0.38
N VAL A 120 1.68 0.84 -0.56
CA VAL A 120 0.33 0.22 -0.48
C VAL A 120 0.21 -0.92 -1.48
N ASN A 121 0.58 -0.68 -2.74
CA ASN A 121 0.56 -1.70 -3.78
C ASN A 121 1.50 -2.86 -3.47
N GLY A 122 2.71 -2.59 -2.98
CA GLY A 122 3.70 -3.61 -2.65
C GLY A 122 3.22 -4.56 -1.55
N ILE A 123 2.57 -4.04 -0.52
CA ILE A 123 1.97 -4.87 0.54
C ILE A 123 0.84 -5.73 -0.06
N ALA A 124 -0.05 -5.15 -0.86
CA ALA A 124 -1.13 -5.88 -1.50
C ALA A 124 -0.61 -6.97 -2.45
N ASP A 125 0.40 -6.66 -3.26
CA ASP A 125 1.00 -7.60 -4.19
C ASP A 125 1.60 -8.82 -3.46
N GLN A 126 2.33 -8.58 -2.37
CA GLN A 126 2.99 -9.65 -1.64
C GLN A 126 2.05 -10.46 -0.75
N MET A 127 1.07 -9.82 -0.12
CA MET A 127 0.21 -10.45 0.88
C MET A 127 -1.13 -10.92 0.33
N ILE A 128 -1.57 -10.41 -0.80
CA ILE A 128 -2.86 -10.76 -1.42
C ILE A 128 -2.68 -11.39 -2.80
N SER A 129 -2.14 -10.63 -3.76
CA SER A 129 -2.13 -11.02 -5.17
C SER A 129 -1.22 -12.20 -5.45
N HIS A 130 0.01 -12.17 -4.93
CA HIS A 130 0.98 -13.25 -5.16
C HIS A 130 0.55 -14.58 -4.53
N PRO A 131 0.15 -14.65 -3.24
CA PRO A 131 -0.36 -15.88 -2.65
C PRO A 131 -1.58 -16.44 -3.39
N LYS A 132 -2.50 -15.59 -3.80
CA LYS A 132 -3.69 -15.99 -4.57
C LYS A 132 -3.29 -16.63 -5.90
N LYS A 133 -2.39 -15.99 -6.64
CA LYS A 133 -1.89 -16.50 -7.92
C LYS A 133 -1.20 -17.86 -7.77
N VAL A 134 -0.36 -18.01 -6.74
CA VAL A 134 0.32 -19.28 -6.46
C VAL A 134 -0.70 -20.37 -6.13
N THR A 135 -1.70 -20.08 -5.32
CA THR A 135 -2.77 -21.02 -4.97
C THR A 135 -3.57 -21.44 -6.20
N GLU A 136 -3.93 -20.51 -7.07
CA GLU A 136 -4.64 -20.79 -8.32
C GLU A 136 -3.82 -21.68 -9.26
N LEU A 137 -2.53 -21.41 -9.41
CA LEU A 137 -1.63 -22.21 -10.23
C LEU A 137 -1.43 -23.62 -9.66
N TYR A 138 -1.28 -23.71 -8.34
CA TYR A 138 -1.15 -25.00 -7.65
C TYR A 138 -2.40 -25.87 -7.85
N ALA A 139 -3.59 -25.26 -7.78
CA ALA A 139 -4.86 -25.97 -8.01
C ALA A 139 -5.00 -26.53 -9.43
N LYS A 140 -4.29 -25.97 -10.41
CA LYS A 140 -4.27 -26.45 -11.81
C LYS A 140 -3.34 -27.64 -12.03
N LEU A 141 -2.50 -28.02 -11.05
CA LEU A 141 -1.64 -29.18 -11.17
C LEU A 141 -2.48 -30.46 -11.22
N PRO A 142 -2.05 -31.50 -11.98
CA PRO A 142 -2.69 -32.82 -11.97
C PRO A 142 -2.74 -33.37 -10.53
N GLU A 143 -3.83 -34.06 -10.20
CA GLU A 143 -4.04 -34.61 -8.84
C GLU A 143 -2.89 -35.51 -8.37
N ALA A 144 -2.37 -36.36 -9.26
CA ALA A 144 -1.23 -37.24 -8.95
C ALA A 144 0.01 -36.45 -8.54
N LYS A 145 0.28 -35.29 -9.19
CA LYS A 145 1.41 -34.43 -8.85
C LYS A 145 1.19 -33.72 -7.51
N ARG A 146 0.00 -33.25 -7.22
CA ARG A 146 -0.36 -32.65 -5.91
C ARG A 146 -0.20 -33.67 -4.77
N LYS A 147 -0.65 -34.93 -4.98
CA LYS A 147 -0.48 -36.01 -3.99
C LYS A 147 0.98 -36.33 -3.74
N ALA A 148 1.81 -36.34 -4.79
CA ALA A 148 3.26 -36.59 -4.66
C ALA A 148 3.94 -35.47 -3.85
N ILE A 149 3.58 -34.22 -4.08
CA ILE A 149 4.09 -33.06 -3.33
C ILE A 149 3.67 -33.17 -1.86
N ALA A 150 2.41 -33.44 -1.58
CA ALA A 150 1.90 -33.59 -0.22
C ALA A 150 2.55 -34.74 0.53
N ALA A 151 2.91 -35.86 -0.17
CA ALA A 151 3.64 -36.99 0.40
C ALA A 151 5.08 -36.62 0.75
N ARG A 152 5.75 -35.83 -0.08
CA ARG A 152 7.09 -35.29 0.19
C ARG A 152 7.08 -34.39 1.45
N ASP A 153 6.15 -33.47 1.53
CA ASP A 153 6.08 -32.46 2.61
C ASP A 153 5.74 -33.08 3.98
N ARG A 154 5.08 -34.23 3.99
CA ARG A 154 4.84 -35.02 5.22
C ARG A 154 6.07 -35.73 5.79
N LYS A 155 7.14 -35.89 4.98
CA LYS A 155 8.37 -36.57 5.39
C LYS A 155 9.43 -35.60 5.95
N THR A 156 9.15 -34.29 5.90
CA THR A 156 10.00 -33.21 6.42
C THR A 156 9.46 -32.74 7.75
#